data_1b9d53cfd1280423e6fa539783fbad9b
#
_entry.id   1b9d53cfd1280423e6fa539783fbad9b
#
_cell.length_a   1.000
_cell.length_b   1.000
_cell.length_c   1.000
_cell.angle_alpha   90.00
_cell.angle_beta   90.00
_cell.angle_gamma   90.00
#
_symmetry.space_group_name_H-M   'P 1'
#
loop_
_entity.id
_entity.type
_entity.pdbx_description
1 polymer ?
#
loop_
_entity_poly.entity_id
_entity_poly.type
_entity_poly.pdbx_seq_one_letter_code
_entity_poly.pdbx_strand_id
1 'polypeptide(L)'
;MTADLQNIPIPRGQIRSALFTGLLFLIAVIVFAVPAWMARTVKPEASVLVYVCGFFAVQGILLVYFLPQLWTQIRLKSVEPGNLQGALQKLPGVFEEKTTIVYAMLGVIALVNLYALWKEGQTLSAVATATVFPMLIAQFPTVRKYESWAKNTVKRFLQGPDAGW
;
A
#
# COMPACT_ATOMS: atom_id res chain seq x y z
N MET A 1 22.93 24.02 -8.53
CA MET A 1 22.96 22.71 -9.24
C MET A 1 21.52 22.27 -9.45
N THR A 2 20.90 22.59 -10.55
CA THR A 2 19.59 22.02 -10.94
C THR A 2 19.89 20.60 -11.42
N ALA A 3 19.77 19.63 -10.50
CA ALA A 3 19.82 18.22 -10.88
C ALA A 3 18.75 18.01 -11.96
N ASP A 4 19.16 17.44 -13.09
CA ASP A 4 18.28 17.20 -14.24
C ASP A 4 17.25 16.10 -13.86
N LEU A 5 16.22 16.51 -13.11
CA LEU A 5 15.14 15.64 -12.64
C LEU A 5 14.25 15.14 -13.79
N GLN A 6 14.59 15.53 -15.04
CA GLN A 6 13.86 15.08 -16.22
C GLN A 6 14.27 13.66 -16.67
N ASN A 7 15.46 13.20 -16.28
CA ASN A 7 16.03 11.92 -16.74
C ASN A 7 16.02 10.82 -15.67
N ILE A 8 14.97 10.75 -14.84
CA ILE A 8 14.85 9.61 -13.90
C ILE A 8 14.56 8.34 -14.70
N PRO A 9 15.40 7.28 -14.56
CA PRO A 9 15.19 6.04 -15.32
C PRO A 9 13.86 5.37 -14.91
N ILE A 10 13.06 4.97 -15.91
CA ILE A 10 11.76 4.32 -15.69
C ILE A 10 11.98 2.82 -15.53
N PRO A 11 11.82 2.25 -14.33
CA PRO A 11 12.07 0.85 -14.06
C PRO A 11 10.86 -0.02 -14.43
N ARG A 12 10.65 -0.27 -15.71
CA ARG A 12 9.49 -1.02 -16.22
C ARG A 12 9.34 -2.40 -15.59
N GLY A 13 10.45 -3.09 -15.27
CA GLY A 13 10.45 -4.41 -14.63
C GLY A 13 9.82 -4.36 -13.24
N GLN A 14 10.30 -3.46 -12.38
CA GLN A 14 9.82 -3.28 -11.00
C GLN A 14 8.36 -2.80 -10.96
N ILE A 15 7.98 -1.91 -11.90
CA ILE A 15 6.58 -1.46 -11.99
C ILE A 15 5.66 -2.64 -12.36
N ARG A 16 6.09 -3.52 -13.29
CA ARG A 16 5.33 -4.72 -13.66
C ARG A 16 5.24 -5.72 -12.51
N SER A 17 6.34 -5.96 -11.79
CA SER A 17 6.37 -6.83 -10.61
C SER A 17 5.39 -6.33 -9.53
N ALA A 18 5.46 -5.04 -9.19
CA ALA A 18 4.56 -4.42 -8.24
C ALA A 18 3.08 -4.47 -8.69
N LEU A 19 2.83 -4.30 -10.00
CA LEU A 19 1.49 -4.42 -10.58
C LEU A 19 0.97 -5.85 -10.48
N PHE A 20 1.80 -6.84 -10.79
CA PHE A 20 1.43 -8.25 -10.67
C PHE A 20 1.08 -8.61 -9.22
N THR A 21 1.89 -8.17 -8.25
CA THR A 21 1.61 -8.34 -6.82
C THR A 21 0.26 -7.70 -6.45
N GLY A 22 -0.02 -6.48 -6.90
CA GLY A 22 -1.29 -5.81 -6.66
C GLY A 22 -2.49 -6.56 -7.23
N LEU A 23 -2.35 -7.09 -8.46
CA LEU A 23 -3.38 -7.91 -9.09
C LEU A 23 -3.65 -9.20 -8.31
N LEU A 24 -2.61 -9.88 -7.81
CA LEU A 24 -2.78 -11.07 -6.98
C LEU A 24 -3.59 -10.80 -5.73
N PHE A 25 -3.29 -9.71 -5.00
CA PHE A 25 -4.07 -9.33 -3.83
C PHE A 25 -5.51 -8.96 -4.19
N LEU A 26 -5.73 -8.22 -5.28
CA LEU A 26 -7.07 -7.86 -5.74
C LEU A 26 -7.88 -9.11 -6.10
N ILE A 27 -7.31 -10.04 -6.85
CA ILE A 27 -7.95 -11.32 -7.23
C ILE A 27 -8.27 -12.13 -5.96
N ALA A 28 -7.33 -12.24 -5.02
CA ALA A 28 -7.56 -12.94 -3.76
C ALA A 28 -8.76 -12.34 -3.00
N VAL A 29 -8.82 -11.01 -2.87
CA VAL A 29 -9.97 -10.35 -2.21
C VAL A 29 -11.28 -10.66 -2.93
N ILE A 30 -11.32 -10.61 -4.27
CA ILE A 30 -12.53 -10.90 -5.05
C ILE A 30 -12.95 -12.37 -4.88
N VAL A 31 -12.00 -13.31 -4.99
CA VAL A 31 -12.26 -14.75 -4.85
C VAL A 31 -12.83 -15.09 -3.47
N PHE A 32 -12.36 -14.43 -2.42
CA PHE A 32 -12.88 -14.64 -1.07
C PHE A 32 -14.16 -13.84 -0.78
N ALA A 33 -14.39 -12.71 -1.45
CA ALA A 33 -15.56 -11.86 -1.21
C ALA A 33 -16.86 -12.55 -1.62
N VAL A 34 -16.88 -13.24 -2.76
CA VAL A 34 -18.09 -13.92 -3.26
C VAL A 34 -18.59 -15.01 -2.30
N PRO A 35 -17.77 -16.02 -1.93
CA PRO A 35 -18.22 -17.04 -0.99
C PRO A 35 -18.48 -16.47 0.41
N ALA A 36 -17.73 -15.50 0.89
CA ALA A 36 -18.00 -14.85 2.17
C ALA A 36 -19.38 -14.17 2.20
N TRP A 37 -19.75 -13.52 1.09
CA TRP A 37 -21.07 -12.91 0.97
C TRP A 37 -22.19 -13.93 0.85
N MET A 38 -22.02 -15.00 0.07
CA MET A 38 -23.05 -16.01 -0.18
C MET A 38 -23.28 -16.91 1.05
N ALA A 39 -22.20 -17.28 1.76
CA ALA A 39 -22.25 -18.19 2.91
C ALA A 39 -22.33 -17.47 4.26
N ARG A 40 -22.54 -16.15 4.28
CA ARG A 40 -22.60 -15.37 5.52
C ARG A 40 -23.74 -15.85 6.43
N THR A 41 -23.44 -16.00 7.69
CA THR A 41 -24.45 -16.28 8.74
C THR A 41 -24.77 -14.95 9.43
N VAL A 42 -25.96 -14.41 9.21
CA VAL A 42 -26.38 -13.13 9.83
C VAL A 42 -26.72 -13.41 11.30
N LYS A 43 -25.92 -12.86 12.21
CA LYS A 43 -26.19 -12.88 13.65
C LYS A 43 -26.94 -11.61 14.06
N PRO A 44 -27.87 -11.68 15.02
CA PRO A 44 -28.65 -10.51 15.45
C PRO A 44 -27.81 -9.44 16.12
N GLU A 45 -26.73 -9.85 16.77
CA GLU A 45 -25.83 -8.93 17.49
C GLU A 45 -24.41 -9.04 16.94
N ALA A 46 -23.74 -7.88 16.86
CA ALA A 46 -22.34 -7.84 16.47
C ALA A 46 -21.47 -8.39 17.61
N SER A 47 -20.64 -9.37 17.29
CA SER A 47 -19.69 -9.92 18.26
C SER A 47 -18.44 -9.03 18.40
N VAL A 48 -17.66 -9.31 19.44
CA VAL A 48 -16.34 -8.67 19.65
C VAL A 48 -15.45 -8.79 18.41
N LEU A 49 -15.55 -9.88 17.65
CA LEU A 49 -14.77 -10.10 16.44
C LEU A 49 -14.97 -8.98 15.42
N VAL A 50 -16.22 -8.55 15.17
CA VAL A 50 -16.53 -7.48 14.20
C VAL A 50 -15.91 -6.15 14.62
N TYR A 51 -16.01 -5.80 15.90
CA TYR A 51 -15.41 -4.55 16.42
C TYR A 51 -13.89 -4.58 16.37
N VAL A 52 -13.27 -5.72 16.72
CA VAL A 52 -11.83 -5.90 16.64
C VAL A 52 -11.35 -5.79 15.18
N CYS A 53 -12.00 -6.47 14.23
CA CYS A 53 -11.66 -6.38 12.81
C CYS A 53 -11.85 -4.96 12.27
N GLY A 54 -12.93 -4.27 12.66
CA GLY A 54 -13.18 -2.87 12.29
C GLY A 54 -12.10 -1.93 12.82
N PHE A 55 -11.71 -2.10 14.10
CA PHE A 55 -10.61 -1.33 14.70
C PHE A 55 -9.29 -1.54 13.96
N PHE A 56 -8.92 -2.79 13.67
CA PHE A 56 -7.72 -3.10 12.89
C PHE A 56 -7.80 -2.54 11.46
N ALA A 57 -8.98 -2.49 10.85
CA ALA A 57 -9.15 -1.88 9.54
C ALA A 57 -8.82 -0.38 9.58
N VAL A 58 -9.34 0.36 10.56
CA VAL A 58 -9.05 1.80 10.73
C VAL A 58 -7.55 2.03 10.97
N GLN A 59 -6.95 1.29 11.92
CA GLN A 59 -5.52 1.40 12.21
C GLN A 59 -4.65 1.01 11.01
N GLY A 60 -5.01 -0.05 10.30
CA GLY A 60 -4.29 -0.50 9.11
C GLY A 60 -4.36 0.51 7.97
N ILE A 61 -5.51 1.15 7.74
CA ILE A 61 -5.66 2.23 6.76
C ILE A 61 -4.74 3.42 7.11
N LEU A 62 -4.69 3.82 8.38
CA LEU A 62 -3.77 4.87 8.82
C LEU A 62 -2.31 4.48 8.56
N LEU A 63 -1.93 3.26 8.90
CA LEU A 63 -0.57 2.75 8.69
C LEU A 63 -0.17 2.70 7.21
N VAL A 64 -1.11 2.44 6.29
CA VAL A 64 -0.87 2.47 4.84
C VAL A 64 -0.33 3.82 4.36
N TYR A 65 -0.66 4.92 5.03
CA TYR A 65 -0.13 6.25 4.70
C TYR A 65 1.26 6.50 5.30
N PHE A 66 1.52 6.06 6.51
CA PHE A 66 2.76 6.36 7.23
C PHE A 66 3.89 5.35 6.95
N LEU A 67 3.58 4.07 6.94
CA LEU A 67 4.59 3.01 6.85
C LEU A 67 5.43 3.05 5.56
N PRO A 68 4.84 3.29 4.37
CA PRO A 68 5.62 3.38 3.13
C PRO A 68 6.56 4.59 3.09
N GLN A 69 6.20 5.69 3.77
CA GLN A 69 7.05 6.87 3.88
C GLN A 69 8.24 6.56 4.81
N LEU A 70 7.97 6.00 5.98
CA LEU A 70 9.00 5.57 6.91
C LEU A 70 9.95 4.55 6.27
N TRP A 71 9.40 3.57 5.54
CA TRP A 71 10.20 2.60 4.80
C TRP A 71 11.14 3.24 3.78
N THR A 72 10.62 4.20 3.01
CA THR A 72 11.43 4.96 2.05
C THR A 72 12.59 5.68 2.74
N GLN A 73 12.34 6.31 3.89
CA GLN A 73 13.38 6.97 4.68
C GLN A 73 14.47 6.01 5.14
N ILE A 74 14.06 4.89 5.73
CA ILE A 74 14.99 3.88 6.23
C ILE A 74 15.89 3.36 5.11
N ARG A 75 15.32 3.06 3.95
CA ARG A 75 16.06 2.56 2.80
C ARG A 75 17.02 3.58 2.20
N LEU A 76 16.64 4.86 2.18
CA LEU A 76 17.49 5.92 1.63
C LEU A 76 18.55 6.42 2.64
N LYS A 77 18.36 6.24 3.95
CA LYS A 77 19.40 6.54 4.96
C LYS A 77 20.71 5.79 4.74
N SER A 78 20.66 4.65 4.05
CA SER A 78 21.88 3.87 3.71
C SER A 78 22.63 4.42 2.49
N VAL A 79 22.18 5.52 1.89
CA VAL A 79 22.86 6.24 0.82
C VAL A 79 23.56 7.45 1.44
N GLU A 80 24.82 7.67 1.08
CA GLU A 80 25.56 8.83 1.55
C GLU A 80 24.86 10.14 1.17
N PRO A 81 24.79 11.11 2.10
CA PRO A 81 24.23 12.42 1.81
C PRO A 81 24.91 13.06 0.59
N GLY A 82 24.12 13.50 -0.40
CA GLY A 82 24.64 14.08 -1.62
C GLY A 82 24.98 13.10 -2.76
N ASN A 83 24.99 11.79 -2.51
CA ASN A 83 25.19 10.78 -3.55
C ASN A 83 23.88 10.52 -4.32
N LEU A 84 23.59 11.44 -5.26
CA LEU A 84 22.38 11.38 -6.09
C LEU A 84 22.32 10.10 -6.94
N GLN A 85 23.44 9.64 -7.50
CA GLN A 85 23.46 8.42 -8.31
C GLN A 85 23.11 7.20 -7.48
N GLY A 86 23.67 7.06 -6.28
CA GLY A 86 23.32 5.98 -5.35
C GLY A 86 21.85 6.00 -4.95
N ALA A 87 21.27 7.19 -4.73
CA ALA A 87 19.85 7.34 -4.48
C ALA A 87 19.00 6.88 -5.68
N LEU A 88 19.31 7.36 -6.89
CA LEU A 88 18.58 7.03 -8.12
C LEU A 88 18.61 5.52 -8.42
N GLN A 89 19.72 4.84 -8.17
CA GLN A 89 19.83 3.38 -8.36
C GLN A 89 18.95 2.59 -7.40
N LYS A 90 18.71 3.08 -6.17
CA LYS A 90 17.88 2.40 -5.16
C LYS A 90 16.38 2.68 -5.32
N LEU A 91 15.99 3.81 -5.93
CA LEU A 91 14.57 4.20 -6.04
C LEU A 91 13.67 3.12 -6.64
N PRO A 92 14.04 2.39 -7.71
CA PRO A 92 13.19 1.36 -8.28
C PRO A 92 12.82 0.25 -7.29
N GLY A 93 13.82 -0.27 -6.57
CA GLY A 93 13.60 -1.31 -5.55
C GLY A 93 12.77 -0.80 -4.38
N VAL A 94 13.05 0.41 -3.90
CA VAL A 94 12.28 1.03 -2.82
C VAL A 94 10.83 1.27 -3.22
N PHE A 95 10.57 1.63 -4.48
CA PHE A 95 9.21 1.80 -5.00
C PHE A 95 8.45 0.48 -5.03
N GLU A 96 9.08 -0.60 -5.50
CA GLU A 96 8.51 -1.93 -5.52
C GLU A 96 8.20 -2.42 -4.10
N GLU A 97 9.17 -2.34 -3.19
CA GLU A 97 9.01 -2.75 -1.79
C GLU A 97 7.87 -2.00 -1.09
N LYS A 98 7.86 -0.66 -1.16
CA LYS A 98 6.80 0.14 -0.53
C LYS A 98 5.41 -0.19 -1.09
N THR A 99 5.31 -0.41 -2.40
CA THR A 99 4.05 -0.74 -3.06
C THR A 99 3.57 -2.13 -2.62
N THR A 100 4.47 -3.10 -2.54
CA THR A 100 4.19 -4.44 -2.02
C THR A 100 3.69 -4.39 -0.57
N ILE A 101 4.33 -3.59 0.30
CA ILE A 101 3.89 -3.38 1.68
C ILE A 101 2.45 -2.84 1.73
N VAL A 102 2.13 -1.84 0.91
CA VAL A 102 0.77 -1.27 0.85
C VAL A 102 -0.25 -2.33 0.45
N TYR A 103 0.03 -3.12 -0.59
CA TYR A 103 -0.87 -4.19 -1.03
C TYR A 103 -1.03 -5.28 0.01
N ALA A 104 0.06 -5.71 0.64
CA ALA A 104 -0.01 -6.71 1.71
C ALA A 104 -0.89 -6.23 2.86
N MET A 105 -0.72 -4.99 3.31
CA MET A 105 -1.52 -4.41 4.39
C MET A 105 -3.00 -4.31 4.01
N LEU A 106 -3.32 -3.71 2.87
CA LEU A 106 -4.71 -3.59 2.40
C LEU A 106 -5.34 -4.96 2.16
N GLY A 107 -4.59 -5.90 1.59
CA GLY A 107 -5.05 -7.28 1.37
C GLY A 107 -5.38 -7.99 2.67
N VAL A 108 -4.51 -7.91 3.68
CA VAL A 108 -4.77 -8.49 5.01
C VAL A 108 -5.99 -7.86 5.66
N ILE A 109 -6.12 -6.53 5.63
CA ILE A 109 -7.31 -5.83 6.17
C ILE A 109 -8.58 -6.35 5.49
N ALA A 110 -8.59 -6.46 4.15
CA ALA A 110 -9.73 -6.95 3.40
C ALA A 110 -10.08 -8.40 3.78
N LEU A 111 -9.09 -9.30 3.80
CA LEU A 111 -9.31 -10.72 4.09
C LEU A 111 -9.80 -10.96 5.52
N VAL A 112 -9.27 -10.23 6.51
CA VAL A 112 -9.72 -10.32 7.90
C VAL A 112 -11.18 -9.85 8.04
N ASN A 113 -11.55 -8.76 7.36
CA ASN A 113 -12.93 -8.28 7.37
C ASN A 113 -13.88 -9.19 6.57
N LEU A 114 -13.42 -9.83 5.49
CA LEU A 114 -14.20 -10.85 4.78
C LEU A 114 -14.44 -12.11 5.65
N TYR A 115 -13.43 -12.51 6.41
CA TYR A 115 -13.60 -13.59 7.39
C TYR A 115 -14.65 -13.24 8.45
N ALA A 116 -14.60 -12.03 9.00
CA ALA A 116 -15.60 -11.55 9.96
C ALA A 116 -17.00 -11.45 9.32
N LEU A 117 -17.10 -11.02 8.06
CA LEU A 117 -18.35 -11.00 7.30
C LEU A 117 -18.92 -12.41 7.12
N TRP A 118 -18.08 -13.37 6.77
CA TRP A 118 -18.51 -14.76 6.62
C TRP A 118 -19.04 -15.36 7.92
N LYS A 119 -18.34 -15.11 9.04
CA LYS A 119 -18.70 -15.67 10.36
C LYS A 119 -19.88 -14.99 11.03
N GLU A 120 -20.03 -13.70 10.87
CA GLU A 120 -20.97 -12.87 11.64
C GLU A 120 -22.05 -12.21 10.75
N GLY A 121 -21.84 -12.13 9.45
CA GLY A 121 -22.79 -11.52 8.50
C GLY A 121 -23.02 -10.01 8.69
N GLN A 122 -22.19 -9.33 9.48
CA GLN A 122 -22.41 -7.95 9.88
C GLN A 122 -22.05 -6.94 8.81
N THR A 123 -22.90 -5.93 8.65
CA THR A 123 -22.74 -4.88 7.65
C THR A 123 -21.42 -4.08 7.83
N LEU A 124 -20.94 -3.92 9.07
CA LEU A 124 -19.70 -3.19 9.35
C LEU A 124 -18.50 -3.82 8.63
N SER A 125 -18.38 -5.16 8.65
CA SER A 125 -17.30 -5.88 7.96
C SER A 125 -17.42 -5.77 6.43
N ALA A 126 -18.65 -5.75 5.90
CA ALA A 126 -18.88 -5.51 4.48
C ALA A 126 -18.44 -4.08 4.08
N VAL A 127 -18.80 -3.08 4.86
CA VAL A 127 -18.41 -1.67 4.61
C VAL A 127 -16.90 -1.51 4.68
N ALA A 128 -16.23 -2.12 5.69
CA ALA A 128 -14.77 -2.08 5.81
C ALA A 128 -14.09 -2.67 4.57
N THR A 129 -14.55 -3.83 4.10
CA THR A 129 -14.02 -4.46 2.87
C THR A 129 -14.30 -3.60 1.63
N ALA A 130 -15.50 -3.06 1.50
CA ALA A 130 -15.88 -2.20 0.38
C ALA A 130 -15.05 -0.90 0.34
N THR A 131 -14.61 -0.38 1.48
CA THR A 131 -13.73 0.79 1.57
C THR A 131 -12.31 0.46 1.12
N VAL A 132 -11.80 -0.72 1.46
CA VAL A 132 -10.43 -1.14 1.09
C VAL A 132 -10.31 -1.42 -0.41
N PHE A 133 -11.36 -1.90 -1.05
CA PHE A 133 -11.34 -2.29 -2.46
C PHE A 133 -10.94 -1.14 -3.41
N PRO A 134 -11.57 0.05 -3.38
CA PRO A 134 -11.14 1.18 -4.18
C PRO A 134 -9.74 1.67 -3.81
N MET A 135 -9.32 1.53 -2.55
CA MET A 135 -7.94 1.85 -2.15
C MET A 135 -6.92 0.92 -2.81
N LEU A 136 -7.19 -0.38 -2.91
CA LEU A 136 -6.35 -1.31 -3.65
C LEU A 136 -6.21 -0.88 -5.12
N ILE A 137 -7.30 -0.54 -5.78
CA ILE A 137 -7.28 -0.06 -7.17
C ILE A 137 -6.52 1.28 -7.27
N ALA A 138 -6.78 2.21 -6.35
CA ALA A 138 -6.13 3.51 -6.35
C ALA A 138 -4.60 3.43 -6.13
N GLN A 139 -4.10 2.36 -5.54
CA GLN A 139 -2.65 2.15 -5.33
C GLN A 139 -1.94 1.48 -6.52
N PHE A 140 -2.65 1.10 -7.59
CA PHE A 140 -1.99 0.47 -8.74
C PHE A 140 -0.78 1.28 -9.22
N PRO A 141 0.40 0.63 -9.32
CA PRO A 141 1.63 1.26 -9.74
C PRO A 141 1.57 1.59 -11.23
N THR A 142 1.76 2.85 -11.55
CA THR A 142 1.86 3.35 -12.92
C THR A 142 3.17 4.09 -13.09
N VAL A 143 3.65 4.20 -14.31
CA VAL A 143 4.84 5.01 -14.65
C VAL A 143 4.71 6.42 -14.09
N ARG A 144 3.55 7.06 -14.29
CA ARG A 144 3.30 8.43 -13.81
C ARG A 144 3.39 8.54 -12.28
N LYS A 145 2.89 7.55 -11.54
CA LYS A 145 3.01 7.53 -10.06
C LYS A 145 4.44 7.34 -9.61
N TYR A 146 5.19 6.45 -10.28
CA TYR A 146 6.60 6.27 -10.01
C TYR A 146 7.38 7.57 -10.23
N GLU A 147 7.22 8.22 -11.39
CA GLU A 147 7.91 9.48 -11.71
C GLU A 147 7.60 10.58 -10.71
N SER A 148 6.32 10.79 -10.39
CA SER A 148 5.91 11.79 -9.41
C SER A 148 6.50 11.51 -8.03
N TRP A 149 6.43 10.26 -7.57
CA TRP A 149 7.01 9.85 -6.30
C TRP A 149 8.54 9.98 -6.29
N ALA A 150 9.22 9.52 -7.34
CA ALA A 150 10.67 9.58 -7.44
C ALA A 150 11.20 11.02 -7.43
N LYS A 151 10.56 11.91 -8.20
CA LYS A 151 10.88 13.35 -8.20
C LYS A 151 10.75 13.97 -6.81
N ASN A 152 9.65 13.70 -6.12
CA ASN A 152 9.43 14.22 -4.78
C ASN A 152 10.43 13.64 -3.77
N THR A 153 10.76 12.36 -3.88
CA THR A 153 11.72 11.68 -3.01
C THR A 153 13.13 12.23 -3.20
N VAL A 154 13.58 12.39 -4.45
CA VAL A 154 14.88 12.99 -4.78
C VAL A 154 14.96 14.44 -4.29
N LYS A 155 13.89 15.23 -4.51
CA LYS A 155 13.84 16.61 -4.01
C LYS A 155 14.06 16.68 -2.50
N ARG A 156 13.37 15.84 -1.73
CA ARG A 156 13.52 15.76 -0.27
C ARG A 156 14.90 15.27 0.14
N PHE A 157 15.43 14.26 -0.54
CA PHE A 157 16.79 13.76 -0.30
C PHE A 157 17.85 14.83 -0.45
N LEU A 158 17.72 15.71 -1.47
CA LEU A 158 18.63 16.83 -1.72
C LEU A 158 18.47 17.97 -0.72
N GLN A 159 17.29 18.15 -0.12
CA GLN A 159 17.02 19.18 0.89
C GLN A 159 17.63 18.82 2.28
N GLY A 160 18.07 17.59 2.46
CA GLY A 160 18.68 17.14 3.71
C GLY A 160 17.67 16.68 4.78
N PRO A 161 18.17 16.19 5.94
CA PRO A 161 17.35 15.61 6.99
C PRO A 161 16.38 16.62 7.65
N ASP A 162 16.66 17.91 7.56
CA ASP A 162 15.84 18.97 8.19
C ASP A 162 14.59 19.33 7.38
N ALA A 163 14.43 18.79 6.16
CA ALA A 163 13.35 19.17 5.25
C ALA A 163 11.98 18.52 5.58
N GLY A 164 11.83 17.84 6.72
CA GLY A 164 10.58 17.20 7.14
C GLY A 164 10.03 16.18 6.11
N TRP A 165 9.89 14.94 6.51
CA TRP A 165 9.35 13.88 5.62
C TRP A 165 7.85 13.75 5.74
#